data_d1a66bc1179c8ef41a621827120b114c
#
_entry.id   d1a66bc1179c8ef41a621827120b114c
#
_cell.length_a   1.000
_cell.length_b   1.000
_cell.length_c   1.000
_cell.angle_alpha   90.00
_cell.angle_beta   90.00
_cell.angle_gamma   90.00
#
_symmetry.space_group_name_H-M   'P 1'
#
loop_
_entity.id
_entity.type
_entity.pdbx_description
1 polymer ?
#
loop_
_entity_poly.entity_id
_entity_poly.type
_entity_poly.pdbx_seq_one_letter_code
_entity_poly.pdbx_strand_id
1 'polypeptide(L)'
;MASVEVNILSIARVFDELSSLIERLLRNPKGKVDGDEQSITRFVLDDDFFYHVQTYVKTGMEFPDDEHLFEMVHPPTYFKTWLQKDRMWQGITTVSQHCRSSLNEAIYPIVGLSYHIAEYASSAVNIFEALLDPLRIISDHTIPFSSSEAEGARENINGILQLLQDNSRETSKRSTLVLKAIGIFSATILEDEVVLRALDELLRNRVPKDADTGDWEKQKALQTIHAILGKINTLASSSKAALAHISAMMKALADIHDALVMAETTAETMIRAVSLLSDQARPESAGYGVVGTKLEKAAGTCKQVVQLAREFAKQATPS
;
A
#
# COMPACT_ATOMS: atom_id res chain seq x y z
N MET A 1 -35.19 22.57 -18.46
CA MET A 1 -34.79 21.46 -17.62
C MET A 1 -34.48 20.30 -18.54
N ALA A 2 -33.20 20.00 -18.74
CA ALA A 2 -32.80 18.82 -19.52
C ALA A 2 -33.20 17.59 -18.72
N SER A 3 -34.10 16.76 -19.25
CA SER A 3 -34.40 15.45 -18.71
C SER A 3 -33.10 14.63 -18.79
N VAL A 4 -32.57 14.25 -17.65
CA VAL A 4 -31.47 13.29 -17.60
C VAL A 4 -32.10 11.96 -18.03
N GLU A 5 -31.96 11.60 -19.31
CA GLU A 5 -32.22 10.25 -19.76
C GLU A 5 -31.21 9.35 -19.05
N VAL A 6 -31.66 8.74 -17.95
CA VAL A 6 -30.92 7.66 -17.27
C VAL A 6 -31.06 6.44 -18.17
N ASN A 7 -30.16 6.34 -19.14
CA ASN A 7 -30.09 5.20 -20.04
C ASN A 7 -29.32 4.07 -19.35
N ILE A 8 -29.71 2.82 -19.56
CA ILE A 8 -28.99 1.62 -19.08
C ILE A 8 -27.53 1.59 -19.54
N LEU A 9 -27.25 2.21 -20.68
CA LEU A 9 -25.88 2.42 -21.15
C LEU A 9 -25.06 3.26 -20.15
N SER A 10 -25.69 4.18 -19.40
CA SER A 10 -25.00 4.92 -18.34
C SER A 10 -24.73 4.06 -17.12
N ILE A 11 -25.66 3.15 -16.76
CA ILE A 11 -25.44 2.18 -15.67
C ILE A 11 -24.33 1.18 -16.06
N ALA A 12 -24.38 0.65 -17.28
CA ALA A 12 -23.35 -0.25 -17.79
C ALA A 12 -21.97 0.42 -17.84
N ARG A 13 -21.90 1.69 -18.23
CA ARG A 13 -20.65 2.50 -18.24
C ARG A 13 -20.09 2.69 -16.83
N VAL A 14 -20.96 2.92 -15.86
CA VAL A 14 -20.56 3.07 -14.46
C VAL A 14 -19.91 1.78 -13.93
N PHE A 15 -20.43 0.59 -14.28
CA PHE A 15 -19.80 -0.67 -13.91
C PHE A 15 -18.48 -0.92 -14.65
N ASP A 16 -18.32 -0.45 -15.91
CA ASP A 16 -17.04 -0.48 -16.60
C ASP A 16 -15.99 0.41 -15.88
N GLU A 17 -16.41 1.61 -15.49
CA GLU A 17 -15.55 2.52 -14.72
C GLU A 17 -15.14 1.87 -13.40
N LEU A 18 -16.08 1.27 -12.67
CA LEU A 18 -15.81 0.58 -11.41
C LEU A 18 -14.89 -0.63 -11.60
N SER A 19 -15.10 -1.44 -12.64
CA SER A 19 -14.19 -2.55 -12.97
C SER A 19 -12.78 -2.04 -13.29
N SER A 20 -12.67 -0.97 -14.09
CA SER A 20 -11.39 -0.34 -14.41
C SER A 20 -10.68 0.23 -13.18
N LEU A 21 -11.43 0.76 -12.20
CA LEU A 21 -10.87 1.24 -10.94
C LEU A 21 -10.31 0.11 -10.09
N ILE A 22 -11.03 -1.02 -10.02
CA ILE A 22 -10.57 -2.20 -9.30
C ILE A 22 -9.33 -2.79 -9.98
N GLU A 23 -9.27 -2.79 -11.32
CA GLU A 23 -8.09 -3.22 -12.10
C GLU A 23 -6.84 -2.38 -11.75
N ARG A 24 -6.97 -1.13 -11.31
CA ARG A 24 -5.85 -0.30 -10.83
C ARG A 24 -5.19 -0.82 -9.56
N LEU A 25 -5.89 -1.65 -8.78
CA LEU A 25 -5.33 -2.33 -7.62
C LEU A 25 -4.38 -3.47 -8.01
N LEU A 26 -4.32 -3.80 -9.30
CA LEU A 26 -3.47 -4.84 -9.88
C LEU A 26 -2.45 -4.20 -10.82
N ARG A 27 -1.26 -4.77 -10.87
CA ARG A 27 -0.21 -4.45 -11.85
C ARG A 27 0.13 -5.68 -12.66
N ASN A 28 0.40 -5.44 -13.93
CA ASN A 28 0.94 -6.46 -14.84
C ASN A 28 2.38 -6.05 -15.23
N PRO A 29 3.38 -6.20 -14.33
CA PRO A 29 4.75 -5.98 -14.72
C PRO A 29 5.14 -6.98 -15.81
N LYS A 30 5.75 -6.49 -16.88
CA LYS A 30 6.35 -7.36 -17.89
C LYS A 30 7.56 -8.03 -17.25
N GLY A 31 7.42 -9.31 -16.92
CA GLY A 31 8.51 -10.13 -16.39
C GLY A 31 9.01 -11.09 -17.46
N LYS A 32 10.31 -11.37 -17.50
CA LYS A 32 10.86 -12.49 -18.26
C LYS A 32 10.87 -13.72 -17.36
N VAL A 33 10.03 -14.70 -17.67
CA VAL A 33 10.08 -16.02 -17.06
C VAL A 33 10.47 -16.99 -18.16
N ASP A 34 11.59 -17.69 -17.98
CA ASP A 34 12.12 -18.71 -18.92
C ASP A 34 12.25 -18.26 -20.38
N GLY A 35 12.57 -16.98 -20.61
CA GLY A 35 12.81 -16.45 -21.96
C GLY A 35 11.56 -15.91 -22.67
N ASP A 36 10.37 -16.17 -22.18
CA ASP A 36 9.11 -15.59 -22.67
C ASP A 36 8.67 -14.40 -21.82
N GLU A 37 8.21 -13.32 -22.48
CA GLU A 37 7.58 -12.19 -21.81
C GLU A 37 6.18 -12.62 -21.31
N GLN A 38 6.09 -13.12 -20.08
CA GLN A 38 4.82 -13.37 -19.42
C GLN A 38 4.43 -12.19 -18.54
N SER A 39 3.20 -11.72 -18.72
CA SER A 39 2.60 -10.73 -17.85
C SER A 39 2.10 -11.43 -16.59
N ILE A 40 2.79 -11.23 -15.46
CA ILE A 40 2.37 -11.76 -14.18
C ILE A 40 1.57 -10.68 -13.45
N THR A 41 0.28 -10.96 -13.20
CA THR A 41 -0.56 -10.05 -12.41
C THR A 41 -0.12 -10.09 -10.95
N ARG A 42 0.16 -8.91 -10.37
CA ARG A 42 0.53 -8.74 -8.96
C ARG A 42 -0.34 -7.70 -8.29
N PHE A 43 -0.38 -7.73 -6.97
CA PHE A 43 -0.96 -6.63 -6.20
C PHE A 43 -0.13 -5.36 -6.38
N VAL A 44 -0.79 -4.19 -6.45
CA VAL A 44 -0.12 -2.92 -6.78
C VAL A 44 0.99 -2.53 -5.80
N LEU A 45 0.92 -2.97 -4.54
CA LEU A 45 1.98 -2.76 -3.54
C LEU A 45 3.04 -3.87 -3.52
N ASP A 46 2.82 -4.99 -4.23
CA ASP A 46 3.79 -6.07 -4.38
C ASP A 46 4.80 -5.73 -5.47
N ASP A 47 5.73 -4.83 -5.12
CA ASP A 47 6.80 -4.37 -6.01
C ASP A 47 8.12 -4.25 -5.23
N ASP A 48 9.24 -4.27 -5.94
CA ASP A 48 10.59 -4.23 -5.37
C ASP A 48 10.81 -3.05 -4.41
N PHE A 49 10.08 -1.94 -4.61
CA PHE A 49 10.19 -0.76 -3.76
C PHE A 49 9.79 -1.03 -2.30
N PHE A 50 8.76 -1.86 -2.04
CA PHE A 50 8.39 -2.22 -0.68
C PHE A 50 9.49 -3.02 0.01
N TYR A 51 10.10 -3.96 -0.70
CA TYR A 51 11.19 -4.78 -0.16
C TYR A 51 12.45 -3.96 0.13
N HIS A 52 12.76 -2.93 -0.67
CA HIS A 52 13.86 -2.01 -0.38
C HIS A 52 13.61 -1.21 0.91
N VAL A 53 12.40 -0.72 1.10
CA VAL A 53 11.99 -0.03 2.34
C VAL A 53 12.10 -0.97 3.55
N GLN A 54 11.60 -2.19 3.44
CA GLN A 54 11.67 -3.19 4.50
C GLN A 54 13.13 -3.58 4.81
N THR A 55 13.98 -3.69 3.80
CA THR A 55 15.41 -3.99 3.97
C THR A 55 16.11 -2.87 4.75
N TYR A 56 15.83 -1.60 4.43
CA TYR A 56 16.37 -0.47 5.18
C TYR A 56 16.00 -0.54 6.66
N VAL A 57 14.72 -0.73 6.97
CA VAL A 57 14.22 -0.83 8.35
C VAL A 57 14.88 -2.00 9.09
N LYS A 58 14.92 -3.19 8.49
CA LYS A 58 15.57 -4.37 9.09
C LYS A 58 17.05 -4.14 9.37
N THR A 59 17.78 -3.58 8.40
CA THR A 59 19.22 -3.30 8.56
C THR A 59 19.47 -2.29 9.67
N GLY A 60 18.66 -1.24 9.77
CA GLY A 60 18.79 -0.24 10.84
C GLY A 60 18.48 -0.79 12.23
N MET A 61 17.55 -1.73 12.33
CA MET A 61 17.22 -2.42 13.59
C MET A 61 18.34 -3.35 14.10
N GLU A 62 19.32 -3.69 13.28
CA GLU A 62 20.51 -4.44 13.71
C GLU A 62 21.46 -3.60 14.56
N PHE A 63 21.32 -2.27 14.54
CA PHE A 63 22.08 -1.40 15.42
C PHE A 63 21.47 -1.33 16.82
N PRO A 64 22.29 -1.10 17.86
CA PRO A 64 21.80 -0.80 19.20
C PRO A 64 20.92 0.45 19.19
N ASP A 65 19.83 0.42 19.94
CA ASP A 65 18.87 1.52 20.07
C ASP A 65 19.04 2.34 21.36
N ASP A 66 19.97 1.94 22.21
CA ASP A 66 20.38 2.68 23.39
C ASP A 66 21.92 2.61 23.64
N GLU A 67 22.41 3.51 24.50
CA GLU A 67 23.82 3.63 24.83
C GLU A 67 24.36 2.36 25.52
N HIS A 68 23.58 1.77 26.41
CA HIS A 68 24.00 0.60 27.18
C HIS A 68 24.21 -0.63 26.26
N LEU A 69 23.27 -0.88 25.36
CA LEU A 69 23.41 -1.94 24.36
C LEU A 69 24.58 -1.67 23.42
N PHE A 70 24.79 -0.41 23.07
CA PHE A 70 25.94 -0.03 22.26
C PHE A 70 27.28 -0.32 22.97
N GLU A 71 27.37 0.01 24.27
CA GLU A 71 28.56 -0.29 25.10
C GLU A 71 28.81 -1.80 25.26
N MET A 72 27.75 -2.62 25.34
CA MET A 72 27.86 -4.07 25.44
C MET A 72 28.40 -4.71 24.14
N VAL A 73 28.02 -4.18 22.99
CA VAL A 73 28.40 -4.71 21.68
C VAL A 73 29.82 -4.27 21.26
N HIS A 74 30.29 -3.12 21.75
CA HIS A 74 31.58 -2.55 21.40
C HIS A 74 32.51 -2.43 22.63
N PRO A 75 33.77 -2.90 22.57
CA PRO A 75 34.65 -2.91 23.74
C PRO A 75 34.95 -1.50 24.24
N PRO A 76 34.84 -1.26 25.57
CA PRO A 76 34.66 0.07 26.14
C PRO A 76 35.89 0.98 26.17
N THR A 77 37.08 0.45 26.31
CA THR A 77 38.19 1.24 26.84
C THR A 77 38.82 2.22 25.88
N TYR A 78 39.09 1.83 24.64
CA TYR A 78 39.71 2.70 23.65
C TYR A 78 38.67 3.49 22.84
N PHE A 79 37.55 2.88 22.59
CA PHE A 79 36.44 3.41 21.81
C PHE A 79 35.53 4.34 22.60
N LYS A 80 35.31 4.07 23.89
CA LYS A 80 34.42 4.84 24.75
C LYS A 80 34.74 6.32 24.77
N THR A 81 36.04 6.67 24.85
CA THR A 81 36.51 8.06 24.85
C THR A 81 36.24 8.77 23.52
N TRP A 82 36.32 8.07 22.40
CA TRP A 82 36.08 8.63 21.08
C TRP A 82 34.59 8.74 20.78
N LEU A 83 33.85 7.68 21.03
CA LEU A 83 32.39 7.60 20.78
C LEU A 83 31.60 8.59 21.64
N GLN A 84 31.98 8.73 22.91
CA GLN A 84 31.38 9.72 23.81
C GLN A 84 31.75 11.15 23.44
N LYS A 85 33.01 11.41 23.08
CA LYS A 85 33.49 12.74 22.71
C LYS A 85 32.85 13.27 21.42
N ASP A 86 32.67 12.40 20.45
CA ASP A 86 32.19 12.79 19.13
C ASP A 86 30.66 12.51 18.96
N ARG A 87 29.97 12.08 20.01
CA ARG A 87 28.53 11.74 20.03
C ARG A 87 28.10 10.73 18.97
N MET A 88 29.02 9.89 18.52
CA MET A 88 28.77 8.93 17.43
C MET A 88 27.69 7.92 17.78
N TRP A 89 27.68 7.44 19.04
CA TRP A 89 26.67 6.52 19.53
C TRP A 89 25.25 7.11 19.41
N GLN A 90 25.10 8.43 19.63
CA GLN A 90 23.80 9.09 19.49
C GLN A 90 23.25 9.01 18.07
N GLY A 91 24.11 9.22 17.06
CA GLY A 91 23.70 9.09 15.67
C GLY A 91 23.28 7.67 15.31
N ILE A 92 24.03 6.66 15.77
CA ILE A 92 23.72 5.25 15.52
C ILE A 92 22.41 4.85 16.20
N THR A 93 22.25 5.17 17.49
CA THR A 93 21.03 4.83 18.23
C THR A 93 19.81 5.58 17.69
N THR A 94 19.96 6.84 17.29
CA THR A 94 18.88 7.61 16.64
C THR A 94 18.37 6.91 15.38
N VAL A 95 19.27 6.54 14.47
CA VAL A 95 18.89 5.82 13.24
C VAL A 95 18.22 4.48 13.56
N SER A 96 18.74 3.73 14.55
CA SER A 96 18.13 2.48 14.98
C SER A 96 16.71 2.69 15.55
N GLN A 97 16.52 3.71 16.39
CA GLN A 97 15.22 4.08 16.95
C GLN A 97 14.22 4.50 15.85
N HIS A 98 14.66 5.29 14.87
CA HIS A 98 13.85 5.66 13.71
C HIS A 98 13.41 4.42 12.91
N CYS A 99 14.31 3.48 12.67
CA CYS A 99 13.96 2.23 11.99
C CYS A 99 12.95 1.39 12.79
N ARG A 100 13.09 1.31 14.13
CA ARG A 100 12.14 0.61 15.01
C ARG A 100 10.77 1.27 15.03
N SER A 101 10.70 2.61 15.13
CA SER A 101 9.44 3.36 15.05
C SER A 101 8.77 3.15 13.70
N SER A 102 9.55 3.20 12.62
CA SER A 102 9.06 3.06 11.25
C SER A 102 8.43 1.70 10.97
N LEU A 103 8.81 0.65 11.71
CA LEU A 103 8.14 -0.64 11.63
C LEU A 103 6.65 -0.52 11.97
N ASN A 104 6.33 0.17 13.06
CA ASN A 104 4.96 0.38 13.53
C ASN A 104 4.24 1.51 12.79
N GLU A 105 4.97 2.56 12.40
CA GLU A 105 4.39 3.80 11.87
C GLU A 105 4.25 3.79 10.35
N ALA A 106 5.01 2.94 9.64
CA ALA A 106 4.97 2.85 8.17
C ALA A 106 4.72 1.42 7.66
N ILE A 107 5.54 0.44 8.08
CA ILE A 107 5.49 -0.92 7.51
C ILE A 107 4.17 -1.63 7.86
N TYR A 108 3.83 -1.73 9.14
CA TYR A 108 2.57 -2.36 9.56
C TYR A 108 1.31 -1.67 9.01
N PRO A 109 1.21 -0.33 8.94
CA PRO A 109 0.12 0.34 8.25
C PRO A 109 -0.05 -0.05 6.78
N ILE A 110 1.04 -0.23 6.01
CA ILE A 110 0.99 -0.71 4.61
C ILE A 110 0.42 -2.13 4.55
N VAL A 111 0.93 -3.03 5.39
CA VAL A 111 0.44 -4.41 5.48
C VAL A 111 -1.03 -4.43 5.90
N GLY A 112 -1.41 -3.62 6.90
CA GLY A 112 -2.78 -3.47 7.35
C GLY A 112 -3.71 -2.95 6.25
N LEU A 113 -3.28 -1.97 5.46
CA LEU A 113 -4.04 -1.46 4.32
C LEU A 113 -4.30 -2.57 3.28
N SER A 114 -3.32 -3.44 3.03
CA SER A 114 -3.48 -4.56 2.08
C SER A 114 -4.56 -5.54 2.54
N TYR A 115 -4.65 -5.84 3.83
CA TYR A 115 -5.75 -6.62 4.38
C TYR A 115 -7.10 -5.92 4.22
N HIS A 116 -7.18 -4.62 4.48
CA HIS A 116 -8.41 -3.84 4.30
C HIS A 116 -8.84 -3.75 2.83
N ILE A 117 -7.90 -3.66 1.90
CA ILE A 117 -8.20 -3.73 0.46
C ILE A 117 -8.75 -5.12 0.10
N ALA A 118 -8.19 -6.19 0.67
CA ALA A 118 -8.72 -7.54 0.45
C ALA A 118 -10.14 -7.71 1.02
N GLU A 119 -10.44 -7.13 2.19
CA GLU A 119 -11.77 -7.10 2.79
C GLU A 119 -12.76 -6.29 1.95
N TYR A 120 -12.35 -5.10 1.50
CA TYR A 120 -13.11 -4.27 0.57
C TYR A 120 -13.46 -5.03 -0.71
N ALA A 121 -12.47 -5.63 -1.36
CA ALA A 121 -12.67 -6.38 -2.59
C ALA A 121 -13.56 -7.63 -2.37
N SER A 122 -13.44 -8.30 -1.23
CA SER A 122 -14.33 -9.42 -0.86
C SER A 122 -15.79 -8.96 -0.67
N SER A 123 -15.98 -7.82 -0.01
CA SER A 123 -17.30 -7.21 0.14
C SER A 123 -17.88 -6.78 -1.21
N ALA A 124 -17.04 -6.20 -2.09
CA ALA A 124 -17.47 -5.79 -3.43
C ALA A 124 -17.92 -6.98 -4.29
N VAL A 125 -17.31 -8.16 -4.17
CA VAL A 125 -17.81 -9.39 -4.83
C VAL A 125 -19.26 -9.68 -4.42
N ASN A 126 -19.52 -9.70 -3.11
CA ASN A 126 -20.87 -9.98 -2.59
C ASN A 126 -21.87 -8.92 -3.03
N ILE A 127 -21.47 -7.65 -3.06
CA ILE A 127 -22.28 -6.53 -3.52
C ILE A 127 -22.64 -6.69 -5.00
N PHE A 128 -21.69 -7.03 -5.86
CA PHE A 128 -21.94 -7.20 -7.29
C PHE A 128 -22.84 -8.39 -7.58
N GLU A 129 -22.63 -9.51 -6.88
CA GLU A 129 -23.49 -10.68 -6.99
C GLU A 129 -24.91 -10.38 -6.50
N ALA A 130 -25.08 -9.63 -5.40
CA ALA A 130 -26.38 -9.25 -4.85
C ALA A 130 -27.15 -8.25 -5.71
N LEU A 131 -26.49 -7.47 -6.58
CA LEU A 131 -27.15 -6.53 -7.49
C LEU A 131 -27.85 -7.22 -8.67
N LEU A 132 -27.49 -8.46 -9.03
CA LEU A 132 -27.97 -9.13 -10.23
C LEU A 132 -29.52 -9.32 -10.21
N ASP A 133 -30.04 -9.87 -9.13
CA ASP A 133 -31.50 -10.16 -9.05
C ASP A 133 -32.35 -8.89 -9.02
N PRO A 134 -32.10 -7.88 -8.17
CA PRO A 134 -32.94 -6.69 -8.18
C PRO A 134 -32.80 -5.87 -9.47
N LEU A 135 -31.63 -5.88 -10.14
CA LEU A 135 -31.49 -5.27 -11.46
C LEU A 135 -32.31 -6.01 -12.54
N ARG A 136 -32.41 -7.34 -12.46
CA ARG A 136 -33.26 -8.15 -13.34
C ARG A 136 -34.71 -7.77 -13.17
N ILE A 137 -35.20 -7.65 -11.92
CA ILE A 137 -36.58 -7.29 -11.61
C ILE A 137 -36.96 -5.92 -12.18
N ILE A 138 -36.12 -4.89 -11.98
CA ILE A 138 -36.40 -3.55 -12.51
C ILE A 138 -36.30 -3.48 -14.04
N SER A 139 -35.57 -4.39 -14.68
CA SER A 139 -35.43 -4.46 -16.14
C SER A 139 -36.52 -5.31 -16.82
N ASP A 140 -37.33 -6.04 -16.06
CA ASP A 140 -38.43 -6.86 -16.58
C ASP A 140 -39.71 -6.02 -16.78
N HIS A 141 -39.99 -5.69 -18.03
CA HIS A 141 -41.17 -4.91 -18.41
C HIS A 141 -42.48 -5.62 -18.19
N THR A 142 -42.49 -6.92 -17.89
CA THR A 142 -43.72 -7.65 -17.51
C THR A 142 -44.15 -7.35 -16.07
N ILE A 143 -43.20 -6.88 -15.23
CA ILE A 143 -43.50 -6.48 -13.86
C ILE A 143 -43.86 -4.99 -13.84
N PRO A 144 -45.08 -4.58 -13.36
CA PRO A 144 -45.43 -3.17 -13.26
C PRO A 144 -44.44 -2.40 -12.37
N PHE A 145 -44.00 -1.24 -12.82
CA PHE A 145 -42.98 -0.43 -12.07
C PHE A 145 -43.51 0.08 -10.73
N SER A 146 -44.83 0.25 -10.63
CA SER A 146 -45.54 0.59 -9.41
C SER A 146 -45.82 -0.60 -8.49
N SER A 147 -45.41 -1.81 -8.86
CA SER A 147 -45.58 -2.99 -8.02
C SER A 147 -44.69 -2.96 -6.79
N SER A 148 -45.13 -3.60 -5.71
CA SER A 148 -44.28 -3.75 -4.50
C SER A 148 -42.98 -4.51 -4.77
N GLU A 149 -42.96 -5.37 -5.77
CA GLU A 149 -41.78 -6.12 -6.20
C GLU A 149 -40.75 -5.19 -6.84
N ALA A 150 -41.14 -4.31 -7.75
CA ALA A 150 -40.21 -3.33 -8.37
C ALA A 150 -39.76 -2.26 -7.37
N GLU A 151 -40.63 -1.86 -6.42
CA GLU A 151 -40.25 -0.93 -5.34
C GLU A 151 -39.22 -1.55 -4.40
N GLY A 152 -39.45 -2.79 -3.94
CA GLY A 152 -38.51 -3.53 -3.11
C GLY A 152 -37.18 -3.79 -3.81
N ALA A 153 -37.18 -4.02 -5.13
CA ALA A 153 -35.94 -4.17 -5.90
C ALA A 153 -35.15 -2.85 -5.94
N ARG A 154 -35.78 -1.69 -6.10
CA ARG A 154 -35.12 -0.37 -6.07
C ARG A 154 -34.54 -0.06 -4.70
N GLU A 155 -35.28 -0.30 -3.63
CA GLU A 155 -34.82 -0.13 -2.26
C GLU A 155 -33.59 -1.03 -1.98
N ASN A 156 -33.68 -2.28 -2.45
CA ASN A 156 -32.56 -3.23 -2.31
C ASN A 156 -31.30 -2.79 -3.05
N ILE A 157 -31.42 -2.32 -4.30
CA ILE A 157 -30.29 -1.75 -5.05
C ILE A 157 -29.68 -0.56 -4.29
N ASN A 158 -30.50 0.36 -3.81
CA ASN A 158 -30.02 1.52 -3.07
C ASN A 158 -29.28 1.11 -1.80
N GLY A 159 -29.82 0.15 -1.03
CA GLY A 159 -29.16 -0.37 0.17
C GLY A 159 -27.80 -1.05 -0.14
N ILE A 160 -27.75 -1.85 -1.21
CA ILE A 160 -26.51 -2.52 -1.64
C ILE A 160 -25.44 -1.50 -2.11
N LEU A 161 -25.84 -0.49 -2.88
CA LEU A 161 -24.93 0.56 -3.34
C LEU A 161 -24.46 1.45 -2.20
N GLN A 162 -25.29 1.67 -1.18
CA GLN A 162 -24.89 2.38 0.04
C GLN A 162 -23.77 1.65 0.77
N LEU A 163 -23.83 0.31 0.85
CA LEU A 163 -22.74 -0.50 1.42
C LEU A 163 -21.44 -0.34 0.62
N LEU A 164 -21.52 -0.30 -0.71
CA LEU A 164 -20.33 -0.07 -1.55
C LEU A 164 -19.74 1.32 -1.29
N GLN A 165 -20.57 2.35 -1.19
CA GLN A 165 -20.17 3.71 -0.90
C GLN A 165 -19.46 3.80 0.45
N ASP A 166 -20.06 3.23 1.50
CA ASP A 166 -19.51 3.30 2.86
C ASP A 166 -18.19 2.53 2.98
N ASN A 167 -18.09 1.34 2.37
CA ASN A 167 -16.87 0.55 2.34
C ASN A 167 -15.74 1.27 1.58
N SER A 168 -16.06 1.91 0.45
CA SER A 168 -15.10 2.68 -0.34
C SER A 168 -14.58 3.88 0.46
N ARG A 169 -15.47 4.61 1.13
CA ARG A 169 -15.14 5.75 1.99
C ARG A 169 -14.22 5.35 3.15
N GLU A 170 -14.55 4.27 3.85
CA GLU A 170 -13.74 3.80 4.99
C GLU A 170 -12.33 3.37 4.53
N THR A 171 -12.23 2.61 3.45
CA THR A 171 -10.96 2.14 2.92
C THR A 171 -10.11 3.30 2.37
N SER A 172 -10.72 4.30 1.73
CA SER A 172 -10.05 5.52 1.25
C SER A 172 -9.48 6.35 2.40
N LYS A 173 -10.20 6.48 3.52
CA LYS A 173 -9.65 7.14 4.73
C LYS A 173 -8.40 6.45 5.25
N ARG A 174 -8.38 5.11 5.25
CA ARG A 174 -7.21 4.33 5.67
C ARG A 174 -6.03 4.53 4.72
N SER A 175 -6.27 4.55 3.41
CA SER A 175 -5.21 4.82 2.42
C SER A 175 -4.59 6.21 2.60
N THR A 176 -5.38 7.23 2.96
CA THR A 176 -4.89 8.57 3.29
C THR A 176 -3.95 8.56 4.50
N LEU A 177 -4.29 7.81 5.56
CA LEU A 177 -3.45 7.70 6.74
C LEU A 177 -2.10 7.03 6.42
N VAL A 178 -2.12 5.98 5.59
CA VAL A 178 -0.89 5.30 5.15
C VAL A 178 -0.05 6.19 4.25
N LEU A 179 -0.65 6.95 3.32
CA LEU A 179 0.07 7.94 2.50
C LEU A 179 0.79 8.97 3.37
N LYS A 180 0.12 9.49 4.41
CA LYS A 180 0.74 10.43 5.36
C LYS A 180 1.90 9.78 6.12
N ALA A 181 1.71 8.55 6.60
CA ALA A 181 2.75 7.81 7.33
C ALA A 181 4.01 7.60 6.46
N ILE A 182 3.85 7.24 5.18
CA ILE A 182 4.98 7.09 4.25
C ILE A 182 5.66 8.42 3.96
N GLY A 183 4.92 9.52 3.89
CA GLY A 183 5.51 10.85 3.75
C GLY A 183 6.40 11.22 4.94
N ILE A 184 5.97 10.95 6.18
CA ILE A 184 6.77 11.14 7.38
C ILE A 184 7.99 10.23 7.36
N PHE A 185 7.83 8.95 7.05
CA PHE A 185 8.91 7.99 6.95
C PHE A 185 9.97 8.40 5.91
N SER A 186 9.56 8.93 4.77
CA SER A 186 10.47 9.49 3.76
C SER A 186 11.35 10.60 4.32
N ALA A 187 10.76 11.53 5.09
CA ALA A 187 11.52 12.60 5.74
C ALA A 187 12.52 12.04 6.76
N THR A 188 12.11 11.07 7.56
CA THR A 188 12.99 10.38 8.52
C THR A 188 14.19 9.71 7.84
N ILE A 189 14.00 9.01 6.71
CA ILE A 189 15.11 8.41 5.96
C ILE A 189 16.09 9.48 5.45
N LEU A 190 15.59 10.64 5.00
CA LEU A 190 16.46 11.75 4.57
C LEU A 190 17.30 12.31 5.73
N GLU A 191 16.73 12.44 6.91
CA GLU A 191 17.45 12.83 8.12
C GLU A 191 18.53 11.80 8.49
N ASP A 192 18.17 10.52 8.46
CA ASP A 192 19.07 9.41 8.72
C ASP A 192 20.24 9.37 7.70
N GLU A 193 20.00 9.68 6.43
CA GLU A 193 21.06 9.73 5.41
C GLU A 193 22.11 10.79 5.76
N VAL A 194 21.70 11.94 6.29
CA VAL A 194 22.63 13.00 6.74
C VAL A 194 23.46 12.50 7.93
N VAL A 195 22.82 11.85 8.90
CA VAL A 195 23.50 11.28 10.08
C VAL A 195 24.49 10.19 9.67
N LEU A 196 24.08 9.28 8.78
CA LEU A 196 24.93 8.19 8.31
C LEU A 196 26.18 8.70 7.55
N ARG A 197 26.01 9.73 6.72
CA ARG A 197 27.17 10.37 6.04
C ARG A 197 28.15 10.98 7.05
N ALA A 198 27.65 11.72 8.03
CA ALA A 198 28.47 12.32 9.06
C ALA A 198 29.23 11.25 9.87
N LEU A 199 28.58 10.13 10.19
CA LEU A 199 29.18 8.99 10.88
C LEU A 199 30.26 8.30 10.03
N ASP A 200 30.00 8.07 8.74
CA ASP A 200 31.00 7.48 7.82
C ASP A 200 32.26 8.36 7.73
N GLU A 201 32.07 9.65 7.57
CA GLU A 201 33.18 10.62 7.47
C GLU A 201 34.00 10.69 8.77
N LEU A 202 33.32 10.76 9.92
CA LEU A 202 33.97 10.72 11.24
C LEU A 202 34.78 9.45 11.44
N LEU A 203 34.24 8.29 11.15
CA LEU A 203 34.89 7.00 11.32
C LEU A 203 36.14 6.88 10.40
N ARG A 204 35.98 7.25 9.11
CA ARG A 204 37.14 7.22 8.16
C ARG A 204 38.26 8.10 8.58
N ASN A 205 37.97 9.29 9.14
CA ASN A 205 38.98 10.23 9.62
C ASN A 205 39.67 9.76 10.91
N ARG A 206 39.09 8.81 11.64
CA ARG A 206 39.62 8.26 12.89
C ARG A 206 40.34 6.92 12.72
N VAL A 207 40.28 6.29 11.55
CA VAL A 207 41.08 5.08 11.27
C VAL A 207 42.53 5.45 11.34
N PRO A 208 43.33 4.86 12.27
CA PRO A 208 44.78 5.12 12.35
C PRO A 208 45.43 4.75 11.03
N LYS A 209 46.21 5.69 10.46
CA LYS A 209 46.92 5.47 9.19
C LYS A 209 48.11 4.51 9.36
N ASP A 210 48.64 4.41 10.60
CA ASP A 210 49.75 3.55 10.97
C ASP A 210 49.27 2.49 11.96
N ALA A 211 48.73 1.40 11.44
CA ALA A 211 48.43 0.21 12.23
C ALA A 211 49.71 -0.56 12.51
N ASP A 212 50.49 -0.12 13.49
CA ASP A 212 51.62 -0.88 13.99
C ASP A 212 51.04 -2.20 14.59
N THR A 213 51.45 -3.31 13.98
CA THR A 213 50.79 -4.62 14.08
C THR A 213 51.01 -5.37 15.41
N GLY A 214 51.67 -4.74 16.38
CA GLY A 214 52.01 -5.35 17.67
C GLY A 214 51.02 -5.15 18.81
N ASP A 215 50.11 -4.20 18.68
CA ASP A 215 49.15 -3.85 19.76
C ASP A 215 47.78 -4.51 19.52
N TRP A 216 47.52 -5.57 20.29
CA TRP A 216 46.27 -6.34 20.17
C TRP A 216 44.99 -5.50 20.41
N GLU A 217 45.05 -4.53 21.33
CA GLU A 217 43.90 -3.63 21.59
C GLU A 217 43.60 -2.73 20.40
N LYS A 218 44.65 -2.21 19.73
CA LYS A 218 44.48 -1.43 18.51
C LYS A 218 43.92 -2.25 17.36
N GLN A 219 44.39 -3.49 17.18
CA GLN A 219 43.85 -4.39 16.16
C GLN A 219 42.38 -4.68 16.38
N LYS A 220 41.96 -4.95 17.63
CA LYS A 220 40.57 -5.19 17.98
C LYS A 220 39.69 -3.95 17.76
N ALA A 221 40.20 -2.75 18.10
CA ALA A 221 39.55 -1.47 17.84
C ALA A 221 39.36 -1.24 16.34
N LEU A 222 40.37 -1.51 15.52
CA LEU A 222 40.27 -1.42 14.06
C LEU A 222 39.28 -2.38 13.46
N GLN A 223 39.22 -3.62 13.91
CA GLN A 223 38.25 -4.59 13.46
C GLN A 223 36.80 -4.13 13.78
N THR A 224 36.61 -3.56 14.97
CA THR A 224 35.30 -3.02 15.38
C THR A 224 34.92 -1.80 14.53
N ILE A 225 35.87 -0.87 14.25
CA ILE A 225 35.60 0.28 13.36
C ILE A 225 35.19 -0.21 11.97
N HIS A 226 35.92 -1.16 11.41
CA HIS A 226 35.62 -1.69 10.08
C HIS A 226 34.25 -2.38 10.06
N ALA A 227 33.90 -3.11 11.11
CA ALA A 227 32.56 -3.74 11.23
C ALA A 227 31.43 -2.68 11.28
N ILE A 228 31.61 -1.60 12.06
CA ILE A 228 30.65 -0.49 12.13
C ILE A 228 30.57 0.23 10.79
N LEU A 229 31.70 0.56 10.16
CA LEU A 229 31.74 1.17 8.83
C LEU A 229 31.04 0.30 7.78
N GLY A 230 31.25 -1.01 7.82
CA GLY A 230 30.56 -1.96 6.95
C GLY A 230 29.05 -1.87 7.11
N LYS A 231 28.55 -1.87 8.35
CA LYS A 231 27.11 -1.73 8.65
C LYS A 231 26.56 -0.37 8.22
N ILE A 232 27.28 0.74 8.52
CA ILE A 232 26.88 2.10 8.10
C ILE A 232 26.78 2.18 6.58
N ASN A 233 27.74 1.64 5.86
CA ASN A 233 27.74 1.64 4.39
C ASN A 233 26.57 0.81 3.83
N THR A 234 26.27 -0.35 4.44
CA THR A 234 25.11 -1.17 4.08
C THR A 234 23.82 -0.40 4.31
N LEU A 235 23.69 0.24 5.47
CA LEU A 235 22.50 1.03 5.82
C LEU A 235 22.34 2.26 4.92
N ALA A 236 23.42 2.99 4.63
CA ALA A 236 23.42 4.12 3.71
C ALA A 236 23.05 3.71 2.27
N SER A 237 23.48 2.52 1.85
CA SER A 237 23.07 1.96 0.55
C SER A 237 21.60 1.59 0.54
N SER A 238 21.11 0.97 1.62
CA SER A 238 19.68 0.59 1.77
C SER A 238 18.79 1.82 1.90
N SER A 239 19.20 2.88 2.62
CA SER A 239 18.45 4.13 2.72
C SER A 239 18.31 4.81 1.36
N LYS A 240 19.39 4.86 0.59
CA LYS A 240 19.39 5.41 -0.76
C LYS A 240 18.50 4.62 -1.71
N ALA A 241 18.52 3.29 -1.63
CA ALA A 241 17.63 2.44 -2.40
C ALA A 241 16.17 2.65 -1.99
N ALA A 242 15.87 2.70 -0.69
CA ALA A 242 14.54 2.98 -0.17
C ALA A 242 14.01 4.34 -0.66
N LEU A 243 14.81 5.41 -0.56
CA LEU A 243 14.43 6.75 -1.05
C LEU A 243 14.17 6.77 -2.55
N ALA A 244 14.97 6.07 -3.35
CA ALA A 244 14.76 6.00 -4.80
C ALA A 244 13.41 5.38 -5.17
N HIS A 245 12.91 4.44 -4.36
CA HIS A 245 11.66 3.73 -4.61
C HIS A 245 10.44 4.30 -3.88
N ILE A 246 10.64 5.12 -2.84
CA ILE A 246 9.53 5.63 -2.02
C ILE A 246 8.54 6.47 -2.83
N SER A 247 9.01 7.21 -3.83
CA SER A 247 8.16 7.99 -4.74
C SER A 247 7.21 7.09 -5.55
N ALA A 248 7.70 5.93 -6.01
CA ALA A 248 6.86 4.95 -6.72
C ALA A 248 5.81 4.33 -5.80
N MET A 249 6.19 4.03 -4.55
CA MET A 249 5.28 3.53 -3.53
C MET A 249 4.20 4.55 -3.17
N MET A 250 4.56 5.83 -2.97
CA MET A 250 3.60 6.91 -2.74
C MET A 250 2.62 7.06 -3.90
N LYS A 251 3.11 6.93 -5.14
CA LYS A 251 2.24 6.95 -6.32
C LYS A 251 1.27 5.77 -6.32
N ALA A 252 1.73 4.55 -6.03
CA ALA A 252 0.86 3.38 -5.95
C ALA A 252 -0.23 3.54 -4.87
N LEU A 253 0.12 4.09 -3.71
CA LEU A 253 -0.84 4.39 -2.64
C LEU A 253 -1.84 5.49 -3.04
N ALA A 254 -1.39 6.52 -3.77
CA ALA A 254 -2.27 7.54 -4.32
C ALA A 254 -3.24 6.96 -5.37
N ASP A 255 -2.75 6.11 -6.26
CA ASP A 255 -3.59 5.41 -7.25
C ASP A 255 -4.68 4.54 -6.57
N ILE A 256 -4.34 3.88 -5.44
CA ILE A 256 -5.31 3.14 -4.61
C ILE A 256 -6.34 4.09 -4.02
N HIS A 257 -5.91 5.19 -3.42
CA HIS A 257 -6.78 6.19 -2.82
C HIS A 257 -7.77 6.74 -3.84
N ASP A 258 -7.28 7.17 -5.00
CA ASP A 258 -8.09 7.75 -6.07
C ASP A 258 -9.11 6.74 -6.60
N ALA A 259 -8.73 5.47 -6.76
CA ALA A 259 -9.65 4.41 -7.16
C ALA A 259 -10.80 4.22 -6.16
N LEU A 260 -10.52 4.27 -4.86
CA LEU A 260 -11.52 4.13 -3.81
C LEU A 260 -12.45 5.35 -3.74
N VAL A 261 -11.94 6.58 -3.86
CA VAL A 261 -12.73 7.81 -3.91
C VAL A 261 -13.64 7.81 -5.14
N MET A 262 -13.14 7.37 -6.29
CA MET A 262 -13.96 7.24 -7.48
C MET A 262 -15.04 6.17 -7.33
N ALA A 263 -14.75 5.03 -6.68
CA ALA A 263 -15.76 4.00 -6.39
C ALA A 263 -16.87 4.53 -5.48
N GLU A 264 -16.54 5.33 -4.46
CA GLU A 264 -17.51 6.04 -3.61
C GLU A 264 -18.41 6.95 -4.43
N THR A 265 -17.83 7.83 -5.26
CA THR A 265 -18.59 8.78 -6.11
C THR A 265 -19.45 8.06 -7.15
N THR A 266 -18.94 6.95 -7.69
CA THR A 266 -19.66 6.11 -8.64
C THR A 266 -20.89 5.48 -8.01
N ALA A 267 -20.76 4.91 -6.80
CA ALA A 267 -21.89 4.35 -6.06
C ALA A 267 -22.94 5.42 -5.74
N GLU A 268 -22.54 6.62 -5.32
CA GLU A 268 -23.46 7.75 -5.08
C GLU A 268 -24.22 8.14 -6.36
N THR A 269 -23.53 8.21 -7.49
CA THR A 269 -24.14 8.53 -8.79
C THR A 269 -25.17 7.49 -9.17
N MET A 270 -24.90 6.20 -8.93
CA MET A 270 -25.84 5.11 -9.20
C MET A 270 -27.07 5.17 -8.29
N ILE A 271 -26.91 5.45 -7.00
CA ILE A 271 -28.03 5.62 -6.06
C ILE A 271 -28.98 6.71 -6.58
N ARG A 272 -28.41 7.84 -6.99
CA ARG A 272 -29.20 8.94 -7.57
C ARG A 272 -29.90 8.52 -8.88
N ALA A 273 -29.20 7.79 -9.76
CA ALA A 273 -29.76 7.32 -11.01
C ALA A 273 -30.93 6.34 -10.79
N VAL A 274 -30.79 5.39 -9.87
CA VAL A 274 -31.85 4.43 -9.50
C VAL A 274 -33.06 5.15 -8.90
N SER A 275 -32.84 6.18 -8.10
CA SER A 275 -33.91 6.99 -7.50
C SER A 275 -34.72 7.79 -8.54
N LEU A 276 -34.11 8.09 -9.70
CA LEU A 276 -34.76 8.81 -10.81
C LEU A 276 -35.44 7.90 -11.85
N LEU A 277 -35.33 6.58 -11.70
CA LEU A 277 -36.01 5.65 -12.62
C LEU A 277 -37.53 5.82 -12.56
N SER A 278 -38.18 5.73 -13.73
CA SER A 278 -39.63 5.77 -13.93
C SER A 278 -40.05 4.73 -14.95
N ASP A 279 -41.35 4.50 -15.09
CA ASP A 279 -41.86 3.57 -16.10
C ASP A 279 -41.40 3.89 -17.53
N GLN A 280 -41.20 5.19 -17.83
CA GLN A 280 -40.77 5.65 -19.15
C GLN A 280 -39.22 5.60 -19.32
N ALA A 281 -38.50 5.50 -18.24
CA ALA A 281 -37.03 5.46 -18.19
C ALA A 281 -36.48 4.11 -17.71
N ARG A 282 -37.25 3.05 -17.89
CA ARG A 282 -36.86 1.68 -17.54
C ARG A 282 -35.71 1.20 -18.43
N PRO A 283 -34.75 0.47 -17.87
CA PRO A 283 -33.78 -0.25 -18.65
C PRO A 283 -34.47 -1.30 -19.54
N GLU A 284 -34.09 -1.39 -20.82
CA GLU A 284 -34.49 -2.49 -21.67
C GLU A 284 -33.89 -3.82 -21.19
N SER A 285 -34.66 -4.94 -21.31
CA SER A 285 -34.18 -6.27 -20.89
C SER A 285 -32.90 -6.71 -21.60
N ALA A 286 -32.66 -6.26 -22.84
CA ALA A 286 -31.40 -6.49 -23.56
C ALA A 286 -30.21 -5.83 -22.88
N GLY A 287 -30.40 -4.70 -22.19
CA GLY A 287 -29.34 -4.01 -21.44
C GLY A 287 -28.94 -4.72 -20.15
N TYR A 288 -29.86 -5.50 -19.54
CA TYR A 288 -29.52 -6.28 -18.34
C TYR A 288 -28.39 -7.31 -18.60
N GLY A 289 -28.41 -8.00 -19.76
CA GLY A 289 -27.35 -8.95 -20.12
C GLY A 289 -25.97 -8.30 -20.17
N VAL A 290 -25.88 -7.07 -20.67
CA VAL A 290 -24.64 -6.30 -20.71
C VAL A 290 -24.17 -5.90 -19.29
N VAL A 291 -25.09 -5.44 -18.44
CA VAL A 291 -24.79 -5.07 -17.05
C VAL A 291 -24.35 -6.30 -16.25
N GLY A 292 -25.07 -7.43 -16.38
CA GLY A 292 -24.72 -8.68 -15.72
C GLY A 292 -23.30 -9.15 -16.05
N THR A 293 -22.92 -9.18 -17.33
CA THR A 293 -21.56 -9.56 -17.75
C THR A 293 -20.49 -8.63 -17.16
N LYS A 294 -20.78 -7.33 -17.03
CA LYS A 294 -19.84 -6.36 -16.45
C LYS A 294 -19.69 -6.54 -14.94
N LEU A 295 -20.78 -6.81 -14.22
CA LEU A 295 -20.77 -7.14 -12.80
C LEU A 295 -19.97 -8.43 -12.54
N GLU A 296 -20.17 -9.46 -13.34
CA GLU A 296 -19.41 -10.71 -13.25
C GLU A 296 -17.91 -10.48 -13.48
N LYS A 297 -17.55 -9.66 -14.48
CA LYS A 297 -16.14 -9.28 -14.72
C LYS A 297 -15.56 -8.54 -13.53
N ALA A 298 -16.27 -7.53 -13.01
CA ALA A 298 -15.83 -6.77 -11.85
C ALA A 298 -15.65 -7.67 -10.60
N ALA A 299 -16.59 -8.58 -10.35
CA ALA A 299 -16.48 -9.57 -9.28
C ALA A 299 -15.26 -10.49 -9.48
N GLY A 300 -14.99 -10.93 -10.72
CA GLY A 300 -13.80 -11.72 -11.06
C GLY A 300 -12.50 -10.98 -10.74
N THR A 301 -12.41 -9.71 -11.11
CA THR A 301 -11.25 -8.85 -10.78
C THR A 301 -11.11 -8.66 -9.26
N CYS A 302 -12.20 -8.45 -8.54
CA CYS A 302 -12.17 -8.36 -7.08
C CYS A 302 -11.64 -9.66 -6.44
N LYS A 303 -12.03 -10.83 -6.92
CA LYS A 303 -11.51 -12.12 -6.43
C LYS A 303 -9.99 -12.22 -6.60
N GLN A 304 -9.43 -11.74 -7.70
CA GLN A 304 -7.97 -11.65 -7.88
C GLN A 304 -7.33 -10.68 -6.89
N VAL A 305 -7.92 -9.49 -6.68
CA VAL A 305 -7.42 -8.52 -5.69
C VAL A 305 -7.40 -9.14 -4.29
N VAL A 306 -8.46 -9.85 -3.88
CA VAL A 306 -8.51 -10.53 -2.57
C VAL A 306 -7.34 -11.47 -2.38
N GLN A 307 -7.08 -12.32 -3.39
CA GLN A 307 -6.00 -13.30 -3.32
C GLN A 307 -4.64 -12.60 -3.22
N LEU A 308 -4.33 -11.74 -4.17
CA LEU A 308 -3.00 -11.14 -4.30
C LEU A 308 -2.68 -10.15 -3.17
N ALA A 309 -3.67 -9.39 -2.69
CA ALA A 309 -3.48 -8.49 -1.54
C ALA A 309 -3.22 -9.27 -0.24
N ARG A 310 -3.89 -10.42 -0.04
CA ARG A 310 -3.63 -11.29 1.11
C ARG A 310 -2.27 -11.98 1.02
N GLU A 311 -1.87 -12.44 -0.16
CA GLU A 311 -0.55 -13.04 -0.39
C GLU A 311 0.56 -12.02 -0.09
N PHE A 312 0.45 -10.80 -0.64
CA PHE A 312 1.37 -9.71 -0.33
C PHE A 312 1.43 -9.44 1.18
N ALA A 313 0.29 -9.27 1.86
CA ALA A 313 0.26 -8.98 3.28
C ALA A 313 0.95 -10.05 4.13
N LYS A 314 0.79 -11.33 3.78
CA LYS A 314 1.48 -12.45 4.45
C LYS A 314 2.99 -12.41 4.24
N GLN A 315 3.46 -12.14 3.03
CA GLN A 315 4.88 -12.08 2.70
C GLN A 315 5.54 -10.83 3.28
N ALA A 316 4.82 -9.72 3.31
CA ALA A 316 5.27 -8.43 3.79
C ALA A 316 5.30 -8.31 5.32
N THR A 317 4.64 -9.23 6.05
CA THR A 317 4.67 -9.22 7.52
C THR A 317 6.09 -9.60 7.99
N PRO A 318 6.80 -8.71 8.71
CA PRO A 318 8.12 -9.00 9.24
C PRO A 318 8.05 -10.20 10.20
N SER A 319 8.90 -11.20 9.98
CA SER A 319 9.09 -12.35 10.85
C SER A 319 9.93 -11.99 12.07
#